data_123f7e6c2e00ac39e525c325579c9d53
#
_entry.id   123f7e6c2e00ac39e525c325579c9d53
#
_cell.length_a   1.000
_cell.length_b   1.000
_cell.length_c   1.000
_cell.angle_alpha   90.00
_cell.angle_beta   90.00
_cell.angle_gamma   90.00
#
_symmetry.space_group_name_H-M   'P 1'
#
loop_
_entity.id
_entity.type
_entity.pdbx_description
1 polymer ?
#
loop_
_entity_poly.entity_id
_entity_poly.type
_entity_poly.pdbx_seq_one_letter_code
_entity_poly.pdbx_strand_id
1 'polypeptide(L)'
;QDPRALPGARMRKTRVQRMVLATCLGSFLLVIFYFQSSLNPGEWHGHRSGRNPLQALYDSDQFEQSSLQATHQQRRDLLSSVCNRYTRRRRLLTPDDLRHLVVDDMHGLLYCYVPKVACTNWKRVMMVLTGQGKYQDPLEIPANEAHVSSNLRALSEYSTPEINHRLRNYLKFIFVREPFERLVSAYRNKFTRRYNTAFHKRYGTKIIRRHRQEPSNEALERGDDVRFEEFVYYLLDPRTQHEEPFNEHWERVHSLCHPCIIHYDVVGKYETLAEDANYILQLVGADASVKFPSSSKTTRTTDDMTAQFFEDISPFYQRRLFNLYKMDYLLFNYSIPSYLRLR
;
A
#
# COMPACT_ATOMS: atom_id res chain seq x y z
N GLN A 1 -25.30 -70.99 -59.44
CA GLN A 1 -25.18 -71.76 -58.22
C GLN A 1 -24.16 -71.08 -57.32
N ASP A 2 -24.63 -70.58 -56.42
CA ASP A 2 -25.16 -70.49 -55.14
C ASP A 2 -24.33 -69.54 -54.15
N PRO A 3 -25.04 -68.83 -53.44
CA PRO A 3 -24.50 -67.80 -52.56
C PRO A 3 -24.62 -68.23 -51.08
N ARG A 4 -23.74 -67.83 -50.25
CA ARG A 4 -24.06 -67.70 -48.81
C ARG A 4 -23.25 -66.53 -48.17
N ALA A 5 -23.89 -65.42 -48.14
CA ALA A 5 -23.46 -64.33 -47.29
C ALA A 5 -23.94 -64.56 -45.85
N LEU A 6 -23.04 -64.64 -44.91
CA LEU A 6 -23.34 -64.78 -43.48
C LEU A 6 -23.70 -63.42 -42.86
N PRO A 7 -24.82 -63.29 -42.13
CA PRO A 7 -25.31 -62.03 -41.56
C PRO A 7 -24.69 -61.63 -40.21
N GLY A 8 -23.44 -62.02 -39.95
CA GLY A 8 -22.83 -61.76 -38.64
C GLY A 8 -21.89 -60.58 -38.52
N ALA A 9 -21.44 -60.00 -39.66
CA ALA A 9 -20.37 -58.99 -39.64
C ALA A 9 -20.85 -57.53 -39.39
N ARG A 10 -22.15 -57.24 -39.66
CA ARG A 10 -22.69 -55.87 -39.51
C ARG A 10 -23.07 -55.52 -38.08
N MET A 11 -23.40 -56.47 -37.24
CA MET A 11 -23.77 -56.22 -35.84
C MET A 11 -22.56 -56.03 -34.89
N ARG A 12 -21.39 -56.58 -35.24
CA ARG A 12 -20.15 -56.37 -34.44
C ARG A 12 -19.55 -54.96 -34.63
N LYS A 13 -19.61 -54.38 -35.85
CA LYS A 13 -19.10 -53.03 -36.11
C LYS A 13 -19.87 -51.92 -35.36
N THR A 14 -21.18 -52.05 -35.27
CA THR A 14 -22.01 -51.05 -34.53
C THR A 14 -21.84 -51.11 -33.04
N ARG A 15 -21.56 -52.30 -32.47
CA ARG A 15 -21.27 -52.43 -31.00
C ARG A 15 -19.93 -51.85 -30.62
N VAL A 16 -18.89 -52.10 -31.42
CA VAL A 16 -17.54 -51.56 -31.18
C VAL A 16 -17.56 -50.03 -31.40
N GLN A 17 -18.24 -49.52 -32.39
CA GLN A 17 -18.38 -48.06 -32.58
C GLN A 17 -19.14 -47.38 -31.42
N ARG A 18 -20.17 -48.01 -30.87
CA ARG A 18 -20.87 -47.49 -29.67
C ARG A 18 -20.02 -47.54 -28.43
N MET A 19 -19.19 -48.58 -28.24
CA MET A 19 -18.23 -48.64 -27.11
C MET A 19 -17.13 -47.61 -27.25
N VAL A 20 -16.56 -47.39 -28.43
CA VAL A 20 -15.54 -46.37 -28.66
C VAL A 20 -16.13 -44.98 -28.45
N LEU A 21 -17.36 -44.71 -28.91
CA LEU A 21 -18.03 -43.41 -28.69
C LEU A 21 -18.33 -43.18 -27.21
N ALA A 22 -18.74 -44.22 -26.45
CA ALA A 22 -19.00 -44.10 -25.02
C ALA A 22 -17.73 -43.86 -24.22
N THR A 23 -16.61 -44.51 -24.59
CA THR A 23 -15.30 -44.26 -23.92
C THR A 23 -14.74 -42.89 -24.24
N CYS A 24 -14.88 -42.39 -25.50
CA CYS A 24 -14.46 -41.01 -25.86
C CYS A 24 -15.32 -39.96 -25.15
N LEU A 25 -16.64 -40.14 -25.04
CA LEU A 25 -17.53 -39.25 -24.30
C LEU A 25 -17.23 -39.26 -22.81
N GLY A 26 -16.97 -40.43 -22.21
CA GLY A 26 -16.58 -40.54 -20.80
C GLY A 26 -15.24 -39.86 -20.51
N SER A 27 -14.24 -40.02 -21.39
CA SER A 27 -12.96 -39.35 -21.26
C SER A 27 -13.09 -37.83 -21.42
N PHE A 28 -13.97 -37.36 -22.33
CA PHE A 28 -14.19 -35.92 -22.52
C PHE A 28 -14.93 -35.29 -21.34
N LEU A 29 -15.89 -36.00 -20.74
CA LEU A 29 -16.54 -35.55 -19.51
C LEU A 29 -15.60 -35.54 -18.31
N LEU A 30 -14.68 -36.50 -18.18
CA LEU A 30 -13.64 -36.49 -17.14
C LEU A 30 -12.65 -35.32 -17.31
N VAL A 31 -12.28 -35.01 -18.55
CA VAL A 31 -11.43 -33.85 -18.86
C VAL A 31 -12.15 -32.54 -18.53
N ILE A 32 -13.43 -32.42 -18.90
CA ILE A 32 -14.24 -31.24 -18.54
C ILE A 32 -14.38 -31.13 -17.02
N PHE A 33 -14.64 -32.22 -16.32
CA PHE A 33 -14.75 -32.25 -14.86
C PHE A 33 -13.40 -31.90 -14.18
N TYR A 34 -12.29 -32.43 -14.71
CA TYR A 34 -10.95 -32.07 -14.26
C TYR A 34 -10.63 -30.60 -14.50
N PHE A 35 -10.97 -30.05 -15.68
CA PHE A 35 -10.82 -28.62 -15.96
C PHE A 35 -11.75 -27.77 -15.10
N GLN A 36 -12.99 -28.17 -14.87
CA GLN A 36 -13.89 -27.45 -13.96
C GLN A 36 -13.42 -27.51 -12.51
N SER A 37 -12.92 -28.65 -12.04
CA SER A 37 -12.32 -28.73 -10.69
C SER A 37 -10.98 -28.02 -10.57
N SER A 38 -10.22 -27.90 -11.66
CA SER A 38 -8.96 -27.12 -11.69
C SER A 38 -9.19 -25.62 -11.88
N LEU A 39 -10.37 -25.22 -12.42
CA LEU A 39 -10.79 -23.83 -12.57
C LEU A 39 -11.58 -23.32 -11.37
N ASN A 40 -12.03 -24.20 -10.47
CA ASN A 40 -12.45 -23.80 -9.14
C ASN A 40 -11.20 -23.65 -8.26
N PRO A 41 -10.71 -22.45 -7.99
CA PRO A 41 -9.76 -22.25 -6.91
C PRO A 41 -10.48 -22.74 -5.66
N GLY A 42 -9.86 -23.70 -4.94
CA GLY A 42 -10.45 -24.32 -3.77
C GLY A 42 -11.20 -23.32 -2.91
N GLU A 43 -12.44 -23.64 -2.60
CA GLU A 43 -13.23 -22.93 -1.61
C GLU A 43 -12.43 -22.88 -0.32
N TRP A 44 -11.86 -21.74 -0.09
CA TRP A 44 -11.38 -21.37 1.22
C TRP A 44 -12.63 -21.21 2.10
N HIS A 45 -13.04 -22.31 2.73
CA HIS A 45 -14.07 -22.30 3.76
C HIS A 45 -13.56 -21.53 4.99
N GLY A 46 -13.52 -20.22 4.87
CA GLY A 46 -13.62 -19.30 5.99
C GLY A 46 -15.10 -18.99 6.13
N HIS A 47 -15.75 -19.57 7.12
CA HIS A 47 -17.09 -19.16 7.51
C HIS A 47 -17.13 -17.66 7.75
N ARG A 48 -17.61 -16.89 6.78
CA ARG A 48 -18.13 -15.53 6.97
C ARG A 48 -19.30 -15.27 6.05
N SER A 49 -20.47 -15.17 6.67
CA SER A 49 -21.63 -14.46 6.17
C SER A 49 -21.33 -12.95 6.24
N GLY A 50 -20.44 -12.45 5.40
CA GLY A 50 -20.11 -11.03 5.30
C GLY A 50 -19.97 -10.67 3.83
N ARG A 51 -20.60 -9.55 3.42
CA ARG A 51 -20.39 -8.97 2.08
C ARG A 51 -18.90 -8.70 1.86
N ASN A 52 -18.39 -8.96 0.66
CA ASN A 52 -17.04 -8.57 0.28
C ASN A 52 -16.88 -7.05 0.50
N PRO A 53 -15.84 -6.57 1.23
CA PRO A 53 -15.64 -5.13 1.49
C PRO A 53 -15.59 -4.26 0.25
N LEU A 54 -15.02 -4.77 -0.84
CA LEU A 54 -15.00 -4.09 -2.12
C LEU A 54 -16.42 -3.98 -2.69
N GLN A 55 -17.23 -5.01 -2.57
CA GLN A 55 -18.62 -5.00 -2.98
C GLN A 55 -19.46 -4.07 -2.09
N ALA A 56 -19.25 -4.08 -0.77
CA ALA A 56 -19.91 -3.17 0.15
C ALA A 56 -19.64 -1.68 -0.15
N LEU A 57 -18.46 -1.36 -0.67
CA LEU A 57 -18.09 0.00 -1.09
C LEU A 57 -18.90 0.47 -2.32
N TYR A 58 -19.21 -0.43 -3.25
CA TYR A 58 -19.86 -0.09 -4.53
C TYR A 58 -21.36 -0.41 -4.60
N ASP A 59 -21.89 -1.27 -3.70
CA ASP A 59 -23.31 -1.68 -3.67
C ASP A 59 -24.26 -0.64 -2.98
N SER A 60 -23.80 0.56 -2.71
CA SER A 60 -24.59 1.56 -1.99
C SER A 60 -25.66 2.23 -2.88
N ASP A 61 -26.64 1.44 -3.33
CA ASP A 61 -27.87 1.93 -3.97
C ASP A 61 -28.90 2.49 -2.95
N GLN A 62 -28.53 2.68 -1.69
CA GLN A 62 -29.45 3.20 -0.67
C GLN A 62 -29.17 4.66 -0.33
N PHE A 63 -30.06 5.43 -0.66
CA PHE A 63 -30.64 6.76 -0.48
C PHE A 63 -30.06 7.74 0.56
N GLU A 64 -28.91 7.52 1.16
CA GLU A 64 -28.09 8.53 1.84
C GLU A 64 -26.63 8.11 1.76
N GLN A 65 -25.97 8.54 0.70
CA GLN A 65 -24.52 8.50 0.64
C GLN A 65 -23.99 9.29 1.83
N SER A 66 -23.42 8.62 2.83
CA SER A 66 -22.86 9.33 3.98
C SER A 66 -21.86 10.37 3.45
N SER A 67 -21.76 11.53 4.09
CA SER A 67 -20.83 12.60 3.70
C SER A 67 -19.39 12.09 3.59
N LEU A 68 -19.06 11.05 4.35
CA LEU A 68 -17.76 10.39 4.36
C LEU A 68 -17.53 9.54 3.09
N GLN A 69 -18.54 8.81 2.62
CA GLN A 69 -18.47 8.06 1.37
C GLN A 69 -18.29 9.01 0.17
N ALA A 70 -19.03 10.12 0.14
CA ALA A 70 -18.86 11.17 -0.86
C ALA A 70 -17.46 11.77 -0.84
N THR A 71 -16.87 11.99 0.34
CA THR A 71 -15.51 12.46 0.51
C THR A 71 -14.50 11.49 -0.08
N HIS A 72 -14.63 10.19 0.19
CA HIS A 72 -13.73 9.19 -0.39
C HIS A 72 -13.91 9.04 -1.89
N GLN A 73 -15.14 9.19 -2.42
CA GLN A 73 -15.37 9.22 -3.86
C GLN A 73 -14.64 10.40 -4.50
N GLN A 74 -14.80 11.62 -3.97
CA GLN A 74 -14.09 12.80 -4.46
C GLN A 74 -12.56 12.63 -4.46
N ARG A 75 -12.00 12.02 -3.41
CA ARG A 75 -10.56 11.73 -3.34
C ARG A 75 -10.12 10.75 -4.44
N ARG A 76 -10.91 9.70 -4.73
CA ARG A 76 -10.64 8.75 -5.83
C ARG A 76 -10.71 9.44 -7.20
N ASP A 77 -11.74 10.22 -7.43
CA ASP A 77 -11.96 10.91 -8.71
C ASP A 77 -10.84 11.89 -9.00
N LEU A 78 -10.41 12.65 -8.00
CA LEU A 78 -9.26 13.54 -8.11
C LEU A 78 -7.98 12.76 -8.43
N LEU A 79 -7.70 11.69 -7.65
CA LEU A 79 -6.54 10.83 -7.88
C LEU A 79 -6.51 10.31 -9.31
N SER A 80 -7.63 9.77 -9.80
CA SER A 80 -7.79 9.28 -11.16
C SER A 80 -7.57 10.38 -12.21
N SER A 81 -8.16 11.55 -12.00
CA SER A 81 -8.00 12.70 -12.88
C SER A 81 -6.56 13.17 -13.00
N VAL A 82 -5.86 13.29 -11.85
CA VAL A 82 -4.44 13.67 -11.82
C VAL A 82 -3.56 12.62 -12.48
N CYS A 83 -3.81 11.34 -12.20
CA CYS A 83 -3.10 10.24 -12.84
C CYS A 83 -3.26 10.27 -14.36
N ASN A 84 -4.47 10.45 -14.87
CA ASN A 84 -4.74 10.54 -16.31
C ASN A 84 -4.02 11.75 -16.97
N ARG A 85 -3.92 12.87 -16.25
CA ARG A 85 -3.27 14.08 -16.77
C ARG A 85 -1.75 13.98 -16.80
N TYR A 86 -1.13 13.37 -15.77
CA TYR A 86 0.33 13.43 -15.56
C TYR A 86 1.05 12.12 -15.85
N THR A 87 0.35 10.98 -15.93
CA THR A 87 0.98 9.68 -16.19
C THR A 87 0.83 9.28 -17.65
N ARG A 88 1.83 9.61 -18.48
CA ARG A 88 1.83 9.31 -19.92
C ARG A 88 2.30 7.90 -20.26
N ARG A 89 3.07 7.24 -19.40
CA ARG A 89 3.62 5.89 -19.64
C ARG A 89 3.21 4.97 -18.50
N ARG A 90 2.56 3.85 -18.84
CA ARG A 90 2.32 2.77 -17.87
C ARG A 90 3.62 2.03 -17.65
N ARG A 91 4.20 2.15 -16.45
CA ARG A 91 5.28 1.29 -15.99
C ARG A 91 4.67 -0.04 -15.55
N LEU A 92 5.28 -1.16 -15.92
CA LEU A 92 4.96 -2.46 -15.33
C LEU A 92 5.59 -2.49 -13.93
N LEU A 93 4.79 -2.88 -12.94
CA LEU A 93 5.27 -3.09 -11.58
C LEU A 93 5.88 -4.49 -11.48
N THR A 94 7.01 -4.58 -10.81
CA THR A 94 7.62 -5.84 -10.39
C THR A 94 7.10 -6.22 -9.00
N PRO A 95 7.22 -7.47 -8.56
CA PRO A 95 6.87 -7.85 -7.19
C PRO A 95 7.55 -6.98 -6.14
N ASP A 96 8.82 -6.58 -6.33
CA ASP A 96 9.55 -5.71 -5.38
C ASP A 96 8.92 -4.31 -5.23
N ASP A 97 8.28 -3.79 -6.27
CA ASP A 97 7.53 -2.53 -6.19
C ASP A 97 6.32 -2.64 -5.25
N LEU A 98 5.87 -3.85 -4.91
CA LEU A 98 4.69 -4.13 -4.09
C LEU A 98 5.02 -4.44 -2.62
N ARG A 99 6.26 -4.28 -2.19
CA ARG A 99 6.71 -4.60 -0.83
C ARG A 99 6.07 -3.74 0.27
N HIS A 100 5.52 -2.59 -0.09
CA HIS A 100 4.78 -1.72 0.84
C HIS A 100 3.30 -2.09 1.00
N LEU A 101 2.77 -3.02 0.20
CA LEU A 101 1.40 -3.49 0.35
C LEU A 101 1.35 -4.70 1.29
N VAL A 102 0.68 -4.52 2.41
CA VAL A 102 0.39 -5.55 3.41
C VAL A 102 -0.94 -6.20 3.08
N VAL A 103 -1.01 -7.53 3.21
CA VAL A 103 -2.16 -8.35 2.84
C VAL A 103 -2.92 -8.82 4.08
N ASP A 104 -4.25 -8.68 4.06
CA ASP A 104 -5.17 -9.38 4.93
C ASP A 104 -6.10 -10.24 4.07
N ASP A 105 -5.83 -11.53 4.01
CA ASP A 105 -6.63 -12.51 3.25
C ASP A 105 -7.96 -12.80 3.92
N MET A 106 -8.10 -12.55 5.23
CA MET A 106 -9.33 -12.81 5.97
C MET A 106 -10.44 -11.80 5.63
N HIS A 107 -10.08 -10.53 5.43
CA HIS A 107 -11.03 -9.46 5.14
C HIS A 107 -10.94 -8.97 3.69
N GLY A 108 -10.04 -9.53 2.87
CA GLY A 108 -9.83 -9.07 1.51
C GLY A 108 -9.31 -7.64 1.45
N LEU A 109 -8.24 -7.33 2.22
CA LEU A 109 -7.65 -6.00 2.30
C LEU A 109 -6.22 -5.96 1.77
N LEU A 110 -5.88 -4.87 1.12
CA LEU A 110 -4.52 -4.46 0.79
C LEU A 110 -4.24 -3.06 1.35
N TYR A 111 -3.28 -2.97 2.25
CA TYR A 111 -2.84 -1.71 2.85
C TYR A 111 -1.46 -1.31 2.33
N CYS A 112 -1.34 -0.20 1.61
CA CYS A 112 -0.03 0.39 1.36
C CYS A 112 0.41 1.25 2.53
N TYR A 113 1.40 0.76 3.28
CA TYR A 113 1.90 1.53 4.41
C TYR A 113 2.87 2.63 3.97
N VAL A 114 2.61 3.84 4.45
CA VAL A 114 3.46 5.02 4.25
C VAL A 114 4.06 5.39 5.61
N PRO A 115 5.40 5.37 5.76
CA PRO A 115 6.03 5.82 7.00
C PRO A 115 5.64 7.25 7.35
N LYS A 116 5.48 7.54 8.66
CA LYS A 116 5.10 8.84 9.23
C LYS A 116 3.63 9.24 9.00
N VAL A 117 2.80 8.27 8.58
CA VAL A 117 1.35 8.42 8.38
C VAL A 117 0.59 7.36 9.21
N ALA A 118 0.87 7.29 10.49
CA ALA A 118 0.28 6.31 11.43
C ALA A 118 0.47 4.84 11.05
N CYS A 119 1.50 4.51 10.26
CA CYS A 119 1.72 3.15 9.75
C CYS A 119 1.90 2.10 10.87
N THR A 120 2.47 2.46 12.02
CA THR A 120 2.59 1.56 13.18
C THR A 120 1.21 1.16 13.70
N ASN A 121 0.27 2.10 13.83
CA ASN A 121 -1.08 1.82 14.30
C ASN A 121 -1.85 0.97 13.28
N TRP A 122 -1.73 1.28 11.97
CA TRP A 122 -2.33 0.45 10.93
C TRP A 122 -1.75 -0.96 10.89
N LYS A 123 -0.43 -1.12 11.04
CA LYS A 123 0.18 -2.45 11.12
C LYS A 123 -0.33 -3.23 12.33
N ARG A 124 -0.49 -2.59 13.48
CA ARG A 124 -1.12 -3.19 14.66
C ARG A 124 -2.56 -3.64 14.39
N VAL A 125 -3.37 -2.78 13.76
CA VAL A 125 -4.73 -3.12 13.34
C VAL A 125 -4.73 -4.31 12.39
N MET A 126 -3.88 -4.30 11.38
CA MET A 126 -3.74 -5.41 10.43
C MET A 126 -3.32 -6.72 11.12
N MET A 127 -2.43 -6.67 12.11
CA MET A 127 -2.04 -7.86 12.90
C MET A 127 -3.22 -8.46 13.69
N VAL A 128 -4.11 -7.63 14.21
CA VAL A 128 -5.34 -8.11 14.87
C VAL A 128 -6.32 -8.67 13.84
N LEU A 129 -6.54 -7.97 12.72
CA LEU A 129 -7.46 -8.37 11.66
C LEU A 129 -7.06 -9.70 10.99
N THR A 130 -5.77 -9.93 10.76
CA THR A 130 -5.27 -11.18 10.14
C THR A 130 -5.45 -12.41 11.05
N GLY A 131 -5.93 -12.21 12.29
CA GLY A 131 -6.41 -13.29 13.15
C GLY A 131 -5.35 -14.28 13.61
N GLN A 132 -4.06 -13.93 13.61
CA GLN A 132 -2.99 -14.80 14.11
C GLN A 132 -3.03 -14.99 15.65
N GLY A 133 -4.10 -14.52 16.29
CA GLY A 133 -4.57 -14.94 17.60
C GLY A 133 -3.76 -14.47 18.82
N LYS A 134 -2.61 -13.84 18.63
CA LYS A 134 -1.75 -13.41 19.74
C LYS A 134 -2.29 -12.17 20.47
N TYR A 135 -2.91 -11.26 19.73
CA TYR A 135 -3.42 -10.00 20.25
C TYR A 135 -4.87 -9.76 19.81
N GLN A 136 -5.68 -9.20 20.70
CA GLN A 136 -7.06 -8.80 20.41
C GLN A 136 -7.22 -7.29 20.34
N ASP A 137 -6.36 -6.55 21.05
CA ASP A 137 -6.32 -5.09 21.00
C ASP A 137 -5.04 -4.63 20.29
N PRO A 138 -5.14 -3.76 19.28
CA PRO A 138 -3.97 -3.16 18.62
C PRO A 138 -3.01 -2.45 19.58
N LEU A 139 -3.49 -1.92 20.71
CA LEU A 139 -2.68 -1.21 21.69
C LEU A 139 -1.76 -2.13 22.51
N GLU A 140 -2.09 -3.42 22.62
CA GLU A 140 -1.25 -4.41 23.29
C GLU A 140 0.01 -4.76 22.50
N ILE A 141 0.02 -4.48 21.19
CA ILE A 141 1.16 -4.81 20.32
C ILE A 141 2.28 -3.79 20.49
N PRO A 142 3.50 -4.18 20.91
CA PRO A 142 4.63 -3.28 20.97
C PRO A 142 4.95 -2.65 19.61
N ALA A 143 5.39 -1.38 19.61
CA ALA A 143 5.64 -0.67 18.35
C ALA A 143 6.73 -1.33 17.48
N ASN A 144 7.76 -1.88 18.09
CA ASN A 144 8.82 -2.61 17.39
C ASN A 144 8.32 -3.92 16.78
N GLU A 145 7.39 -4.61 17.42
CA GLU A 145 6.80 -5.85 16.91
C GLU A 145 5.94 -5.59 15.66
N ALA A 146 5.23 -4.47 15.60
CA ALA A 146 4.49 -4.06 14.40
C ALA A 146 5.38 -3.82 13.16
N HIS A 147 6.70 -3.70 13.35
CA HIS A 147 7.66 -3.51 12.27
C HIS A 147 8.48 -4.78 11.92
N VAL A 148 8.21 -5.90 12.58
CA VAL A 148 8.82 -7.19 12.22
C VAL A 148 8.16 -7.71 10.95
N SER A 149 8.95 -7.93 9.91
CA SER A 149 8.44 -8.27 8.56
C SER A 149 7.67 -9.59 8.52
N SER A 150 8.00 -10.55 9.38
CA SER A 150 7.31 -11.84 9.45
C SER A 150 5.89 -11.78 10.04
N ASN A 151 5.51 -10.67 10.69
CA ASN A 151 4.20 -10.55 11.35
C ASN A 151 3.06 -10.16 10.38
N LEU A 152 3.42 -9.60 9.22
CA LEU A 152 2.45 -9.19 8.20
C LEU A 152 3.04 -9.49 6.82
N ARG A 153 2.38 -10.33 6.06
CA ARG A 153 2.85 -10.73 4.74
C ARG A 153 2.68 -9.59 3.73
N ALA A 154 3.74 -9.29 3.00
CA ALA A 154 3.71 -8.30 1.93
C ALA A 154 3.21 -8.91 0.62
N LEU A 155 2.58 -8.10 -0.23
CA LEU A 155 2.08 -8.57 -1.53
C LEU A 155 3.22 -9.04 -2.46
N SER A 156 4.43 -8.51 -2.28
CA SER A 156 5.64 -8.96 -2.99
C SER A 156 6.05 -10.42 -2.73
N GLU A 157 5.53 -11.02 -1.67
CA GLU A 157 5.86 -12.41 -1.27
C GLU A 157 4.95 -13.47 -1.91
N TYR A 158 3.99 -13.03 -2.73
CA TYR A 158 3.06 -13.90 -3.43
C TYR A 158 3.49 -14.12 -4.89
N SER A 159 3.01 -15.21 -5.49
CA SER A 159 3.20 -15.46 -6.92
C SER A 159 2.43 -14.44 -7.78
N THR A 160 2.85 -14.24 -9.02
CA THR A 160 2.21 -13.29 -9.94
C THR A 160 0.68 -13.51 -10.10
N PRO A 161 0.17 -14.76 -10.25
CA PRO A 161 -1.28 -14.99 -10.29
C PRO A 161 -1.99 -14.55 -9.01
N GLU A 162 -1.41 -14.85 -7.83
CA GLU A 162 -1.94 -14.47 -6.53
C GLU A 162 -1.92 -12.96 -6.30
N ILE A 163 -0.85 -12.27 -6.73
CA ILE A 163 -0.76 -10.81 -6.74
C ILE A 163 -1.91 -10.22 -7.57
N ASN A 164 -2.07 -10.70 -8.81
CA ASN A 164 -3.10 -10.22 -9.71
C ASN A 164 -4.52 -10.47 -9.18
N HIS A 165 -4.74 -11.62 -8.53
CA HIS A 165 -6.03 -11.94 -7.89
C HIS A 165 -6.36 -10.90 -6.80
N ARG A 166 -5.41 -10.62 -5.89
CA ARG A 166 -5.61 -9.69 -4.77
C ARG A 166 -5.79 -8.26 -5.25
N LEU A 167 -4.99 -7.81 -6.22
CA LEU A 167 -5.13 -6.46 -6.79
C LEU A 167 -6.49 -6.21 -7.45
N ARG A 168 -7.15 -7.26 -7.98
CA ARG A 168 -8.49 -7.13 -8.59
C ARG A 168 -9.63 -7.24 -7.58
N ASN A 169 -9.47 -8.07 -6.55
CA ASN A 169 -10.60 -8.51 -5.72
C ASN A 169 -10.57 -7.94 -4.30
N TYR A 170 -9.44 -7.41 -3.83
CA TYR A 170 -9.31 -6.89 -2.47
C TYR A 170 -9.51 -5.38 -2.44
N LEU A 171 -10.08 -4.88 -1.36
CA LEU A 171 -10.19 -3.46 -1.09
C LEU A 171 -8.79 -2.90 -0.80
N LYS A 172 -8.38 -1.94 -1.62
CA LYS A 172 -7.05 -1.31 -1.56
C LYS A 172 -7.15 0.05 -0.87
N PHE A 173 -6.38 0.24 0.18
CA PHE A 173 -6.36 1.53 0.85
C PHE A 173 -4.96 2.05 1.17
N ILE A 174 -4.87 3.36 1.26
CA ILE A 174 -3.66 4.09 1.58
C ILE A 174 -4.01 5.26 2.51
N PHE A 175 -3.11 5.58 3.43
CA PHE A 175 -3.16 6.83 4.18
C PHE A 175 -2.03 7.76 3.77
N VAL A 176 -2.37 9.02 3.60
CA VAL A 176 -1.44 10.07 3.20
C VAL A 176 -1.43 11.21 4.22
N ARG A 177 -0.42 12.03 4.18
CA ARG A 177 -0.25 13.21 5.02
C ARG A 177 0.30 14.33 4.19
N GLU A 178 0.10 15.59 4.64
CA GLU A 178 0.73 16.75 4.03
C GLU A 178 2.25 16.48 3.86
N PRO A 179 2.79 16.59 2.62
CA PRO A 179 4.14 16.08 2.32
C PRO A 179 5.25 16.67 3.18
N PHE A 180 5.19 17.95 3.54
CA PHE A 180 6.23 18.56 4.36
C PHE A 180 6.06 18.32 5.86
N GLU A 181 4.83 18.23 6.35
CA GLU A 181 4.61 17.72 7.72
C GLU A 181 5.15 16.29 7.85
N ARG A 182 4.94 15.46 6.83
CA ARG A 182 5.47 14.10 6.78
C ARG A 182 7.01 14.11 6.77
N LEU A 183 7.62 14.98 5.96
CA LEU A 183 9.07 15.11 5.85
C LEU A 183 9.71 15.59 7.17
N VAL A 184 9.16 16.64 7.79
CA VAL A 184 9.62 17.13 9.10
C VAL A 184 9.43 16.06 10.19
N SER A 185 8.31 15.33 10.15
CA SER A 185 8.09 14.19 11.06
C SER A 185 9.15 13.10 10.88
N ALA A 186 9.60 12.83 9.66
CA ALA A 186 10.69 11.89 9.38
C ALA A 186 12.02 12.39 9.93
N TYR A 187 12.38 13.64 9.63
CA TYR A 187 13.59 14.28 10.14
C TYR A 187 13.64 14.27 11.67
N ARG A 188 12.60 14.76 12.34
CA ARG A 188 12.51 14.76 13.82
C ARG A 188 12.66 13.36 14.41
N ASN A 189 12.03 12.37 13.81
CA ASN A 189 12.12 11.01 14.32
C ASN A 189 13.51 10.39 14.08
N LYS A 190 14.12 10.59 12.91
CA LYS A 190 15.32 9.84 12.49
C LYS A 190 16.63 10.54 12.85
N PHE A 191 16.64 11.87 12.94
CA PHE A 191 17.88 12.62 13.15
C PHE A 191 17.94 13.36 14.48
N THR A 192 16.81 13.66 15.14
CA THR A 192 16.84 14.37 16.44
C THR A 192 16.65 13.46 17.66
N ARG A 193 16.35 12.17 17.44
CA ARG A 193 16.14 11.20 18.54
C ARG A 193 17.37 10.34 18.74
N ARG A 194 17.99 10.43 19.92
CA ARG A 194 19.27 9.76 20.27
C ARG A 194 19.26 8.23 20.04
N TYR A 195 18.12 7.58 20.16
CA TYR A 195 17.99 6.12 19.99
C TYR A 195 18.11 5.64 18.54
N ASN A 196 18.07 6.54 17.53
CA ASN A 196 18.14 6.18 16.11
C ASN A 196 19.60 6.10 15.60
N THR A 197 20.48 5.50 16.35
CA THR A 197 21.92 5.42 16.05
C THR A 197 22.22 4.83 14.67
N ALA A 198 21.45 3.84 14.22
CA ALA A 198 21.63 3.26 12.88
C ALA A 198 21.38 4.28 11.75
N PHE A 199 20.39 5.17 11.91
CA PHE A 199 20.13 6.26 10.96
C PHE A 199 21.22 7.33 11.03
N HIS A 200 21.68 7.69 12.22
CA HIS A 200 22.77 8.63 12.40
C HIS A 200 24.04 8.11 11.69
N LYS A 201 24.44 6.88 11.92
CA LYS A 201 25.61 6.27 11.26
C LYS A 201 25.46 6.18 9.75
N ARG A 202 24.31 5.72 9.24
CA ARG A 202 24.12 5.48 7.82
C ARG A 202 23.91 6.77 7.01
N TYR A 203 23.02 7.65 7.48
CA TYR A 203 22.60 8.84 6.74
C TYR A 203 23.19 10.11 7.35
N GLY A 204 23.19 10.26 8.68
CA GLY A 204 23.66 11.47 9.35
C GLY A 204 25.11 11.80 9.04
N THR A 205 26.03 10.84 9.18
CA THR A 205 27.44 11.03 8.83
C THR A 205 27.65 11.41 7.36
N LYS A 206 26.85 10.82 6.46
CA LYS A 206 26.90 11.12 5.02
C LYS A 206 26.39 12.53 4.72
N ILE A 207 25.30 12.95 5.36
CA ILE A 207 24.70 14.27 5.23
C ILE A 207 25.69 15.35 5.71
N ILE A 208 26.22 15.19 6.92
CA ILE A 208 27.16 16.14 7.53
C ILE A 208 28.42 16.28 6.66
N ARG A 209 29.02 15.17 6.26
CA ARG A 209 30.23 15.17 5.42
C ARG A 209 30.04 15.92 4.11
N ARG A 210 28.85 15.86 3.52
CA ARG A 210 28.59 16.48 2.21
C ARG A 210 28.13 17.91 2.25
N HIS A 211 27.44 18.30 3.31
CA HIS A 211 26.69 19.56 3.32
C HIS A 211 27.08 20.52 4.46
N ARG A 212 27.92 20.11 5.40
CA ARG A 212 28.47 20.99 6.44
C ARG A 212 29.84 21.50 6.00
N GLN A 213 30.06 22.81 6.07
CA GLN A 213 31.31 23.43 5.63
C GLN A 213 32.51 23.00 6.46
N GLU A 214 32.42 23.06 7.78
CA GLU A 214 33.49 22.68 8.71
C GLU A 214 32.96 21.71 9.77
N PRO A 215 32.78 20.43 9.42
CA PRO A 215 32.27 19.46 10.36
C PRO A 215 33.34 19.06 11.37
N SER A 216 32.98 18.99 12.68
CA SER A 216 33.84 18.40 13.67
C SER A 216 34.03 16.90 13.46
N ASN A 217 35.17 16.36 13.94
CA ASN A 217 35.42 14.93 13.87
C ASN A 217 34.34 14.12 14.60
N GLU A 218 33.82 14.62 15.73
CA GLU A 218 32.73 13.99 16.48
C GLU A 218 31.45 13.94 15.65
N ALA A 219 31.07 15.04 14.96
CA ALA A 219 29.89 15.09 14.08
C ALA A 219 30.02 14.11 12.91
N LEU A 220 31.20 14.00 12.32
CA LEU A 220 31.49 13.04 11.24
C LEU A 220 31.44 11.58 11.70
N GLU A 221 31.80 11.34 12.95
CA GLU A 221 31.78 10.00 13.54
C GLU A 221 30.38 9.58 13.99
N ARG A 222 29.65 10.48 14.67
CA ARG A 222 28.35 10.17 15.30
C ARG A 222 27.16 10.37 14.35
N GLY A 223 27.16 11.44 13.58
CA GLY A 223 26.07 11.76 12.64
C GLY A 223 24.73 12.12 13.31
N ASP A 224 24.74 12.49 14.60
CA ASP A 224 23.54 12.66 15.42
C ASP A 224 23.07 14.11 15.58
N ASP A 225 23.76 15.08 14.96
CA ASP A 225 23.47 16.51 15.00
C ASP A 225 23.14 17.11 13.62
N VAL A 226 22.60 16.31 12.72
CA VAL A 226 22.15 16.78 11.39
C VAL A 226 21.16 17.95 11.53
N ARG A 227 21.42 19.05 10.83
CA ARG A 227 20.49 20.18 10.72
C ARG A 227 19.45 19.92 9.65
N PHE A 228 18.26 20.50 9.80
CA PHE A 228 17.18 20.32 8.80
C PHE A 228 17.59 20.84 7.42
N GLU A 229 18.29 21.96 7.36
CA GLU A 229 18.83 22.53 6.13
C GLU A 229 19.79 21.54 5.42
N GLU A 230 20.70 20.90 6.14
CA GLU A 230 21.61 19.90 5.60
C GLU A 230 20.84 18.69 5.05
N PHE A 231 19.77 18.29 5.73
CA PHE A 231 18.89 17.24 5.26
C PHE A 231 18.15 17.62 3.97
N VAL A 232 17.69 18.89 3.86
CA VAL A 232 17.09 19.40 2.62
C VAL A 232 18.11 19.39 1.46
N TYR A 233 19.35 19.80 1.72
CA TYR A 233 20.42 19.77 0.72
C TYR A 233 20.72 18.34 0.27
N TYR A 234 20.76 17.38 1.19
CA TYR A 234 20.94 15.98 0.87
C TYR A 234 19.83 15.45 -0.04
N LEU A 235 18.57 15.78 0.20
CA LEU A 235 17.45 15.35 -0.64
C LEU A 235 17.53 15.95 -2.05
N LEU A 236 18.08 17.14 -2.19
CA LEU A 236 18.17 17.90 -3.45
C LEU A 236 19.48 17.68 -4.21
N ASP A 237 20.45 17.00 -3.60
CA ASP A 237 21.72 16.67 -4.24
C ASP A 237 21.49 15.57 -5.32
N PRO A 238 21.81 15.86 -6.59
CA PRO A 238 21.72 14.83 -7.65
C PRO A 238 22.49 13.55 -7.33
N ARG A 239 23.62 13.64 -6.63
CA ARG A 239 24.43 12.48 -6.22
C ARG A 239 23.64 11.54 -5.32
N THR A 240 22.88 12.10 -4.36
CA THR A 240 22.02 11.30 -3.47
C THR A 240 21.00 10.49 -4.26
N GLN A 241 20.36 11.11 -5.26
CA GLN A 241 19.35 10.46 -6.07
C GLN A 241 19.90 9.39 -7.03
N HIS A 242 21.19 9.51 -7.42
CA HIS A 242 21.87 8.55 -8.29
C HIS A 242 22.47 7.37 -7.53
N GLU A 243 22.92 7.57 -6.29
CA GLU A 243 23.63 6.54 -5.53
C GLU A 243 22.70 5.46 -4.98
N GLU A 244 21.57 5.84 -4.45
CA GLU A 244 20.60 4.92 -3.86
C GLU A 244 19.18 5.51 -3.90
N PRO A 245 18.14 4.66 -3.95
CA PRO A 245 16.76 5.12 -3.74
C PRO A 245 16.61 5.82 -2.39
N PHE A 246 15.71 6.77 -2.30
CA PHE A 246 15.39 7.40 -1.02
C PHE A 246 14.91 6.36 -0.01
N ASN A 247 15.27 6.58 1.27
CA ASN A 247 14.71 5.79 2.34
C ASN A 247 13.18 5.99 2.41
N GLU A 248 12.44 4.94 2.71
CA GLU A 248 10.97 4.95 2.79
C GLU A 248 10.37 6.07 3.64
N HIS A 249 11.11 6.56 4.66
CA HIS A 249 10.65 7.62 5.56
C HIS A 249 10.54 8.99 4.89
N TRP A 250 11.32 9.24 3.84
CA TRP A 250 11.27 10.47 3.04
C TRP A 250 11.08 10.24 1.56
N GLU A 251 10.90 8.99 1.12
CA GLU A 251 10.49 8.72 -0.27
C GLU A 251 9.09 9.28 -0.52
N ARG A 252 8.86 9.72 -1.75
CA ARG A 252 7.57 10.22 -2.22
C ARG A 252 6.51 9.12 -2.16
N VAL A 253 5.30 9.48 -1.76
CA VAL A 253 4.21 8.50 -1.61
C VAL A 253 3.88 7.81 -2.93
N HIS A 254 3.87 8.57 -4.03
CA HIS A 254 3.59 8.01 -5.35
C HIS A 254 4.66 7.01 -5.82
N SER A 255 5.90 7.12 -5.33
CA SER A 255 6.96 6.15 -5.61
C SER A 255 6.88 4.92 -4.72
N LEU A 256 6.39 5.05 -3.48
CA LEU A 256 6.22 3.92 -2.56
C LEU A 256 5.01 3.05 -2.92
N CYS A 257 3.89 3.69 -3.28
CA CYS A 257 2.58 3.06 -3.35
C CYS A 257 1.95 3.03 -4.75
N HIS A 258 2.61 3.60 -5.75
CA HIS A 258 2.22 3.56 -7.18
C HIS A 258 0.72 3.83 -7.44
N PRO A 259 0.11 4.91 -6.90
CA PRO A 259 -1.34 5.10 -6.88
C PRO A 259 -1.98 5.20 -8.27
N CYS A 260 -1.22 5.61 -9.30
CA CYS A 260 -1.71 5.67 -10.67
C CYS A 260 -1.72 4.31 -11.40
N ILE A 261 -1.25 3.25 -10.76
CA ILE A 261 -1.23 1.89 -11.31
C ILE A 261 -2.11 0.97 -10.46
N ILE A 262 -2.04 1.10 -9.14
CA ILE A 262 -2.74 0.21 -8.19
C ILE A 262 -4.22 0.59 -8.04
N HIS A 263 -4.57 1.87 -8.21
CA HIS A 263 -5.96 2.37 -8.11
C HIS A 263 -6.59 2.06 -6.75
N TYR A 264 -6.25 2.85 -5.72
CA TYR A 264 -6.76 2.69 -4.36
C TYR A 264 -8.24 3.00 -4.26
N ASP A 265 -8.99 2.16 -3.56
CA ASP A 265 -10.42 2.27 -3.32
C ASP A 265 -10.72 3.28 -2.21
N VAL A 266 -9.83 3.38 -1.21
CA VAL A 266 -9.94 4.36 -0.10
C VAL A 266 -8.62 5.11 0.06
N VAL A 267 -8.70 6.44 0.01
CA VAL A 267 -7.58 7.34 0.31
C VAL A 267 -7.87 8.07 1.61
N GLY A 268 -7.29 7.59 2.71
CA GLY A 268 -7.39 8.23 4.02
C GLY A 268 -6.35 9.33 4.18
N LYS A 269 -6.67 10.35 4.97
CA LYS A 269 -5.76 11.44 5.32
C LYS A 269 -5.38 11.40 6.80
N TYR A 270 -4.15 11.75 7.11
CA TYR A 270 -3.68 11.83 8.49
C TYR A 270 -4.45 12.88 9.31
N GLU A 271 -4.91 13.92 8.64
CA GLU A 271 -5.69 15.02 9.20
C GLU A 271 -7.08 14.55 9.69
N THR A 272 -7.69 13.58 9.01
CA THR A 272 -8.97 12.94 9.33
C THR A 272 -8.81 11.46 9.71
N LEU A 273 -7.66 11.12 10.32
CA LEU A 273 -7.22 9.73 10.52
C LEU A 273 -8.25 8.85 11.23
N ALA A 274 -8.88 9.33 12.29
CA ALA A 274 -9.83 8.54 13.07
C ALA A 274 -11.11 8.23 12.27
N GLU A 275 -11.65 9.23 11.57
CA GLU A 275 -12.85 9.09 10.75
C GLU A 275 -12.61 8.16 9.56
N ASP A 276 -11.53 8.38 8.83
CA ASP A 276 -11.16 7.57 7.67
C ASP A 276 -10.81 6.13 8.07
N ALA A 277 -10.17 5.92 9.23
CA ALA A 277 -9.86 4.59 9.72
C ALA A 277 -11.12 3.83 10.15
N ASN A 278 -12.04 4.47 10.86
CA ASN A 278 -13.32 3.87 11.24
C ASN A 278 -14.15 3.48 10.01
N TYR A 279 -14.13 4.31 8.96
CA TYR A 279 -14.81 3.99 7.70
C TYR A 279 -14.30 2.67 7.10
N ILE A 280 -12.99 2.44 7.07
CA ILE A 280 -12.41 1.18 6.58
C ILE A 280 -12.82 0.01 7.47
N LEU A 281 -12.78 0.18 8.80
CA LEU A 281 -13.20 -0.87 9.74
C LEU A 281 -14.69 -1.24 9.58
N GLN A 282 -15.55 -0.26 9.30
CA GLN A 282 -16.96 -0.48 8.98
C GLN A 282 -17.14 -1.26 7.68
N LEU A 283 -16.40 -0.90 6.61
CA LEU A 283 -16.47 -1.60 5.32
C LEU A 283 -16.12 -3.09 5.45
N VAL A 284 -15.23 -3.45 6.37
CA VAL A 284 -14.86 -4.85 6.62
C VAL A 284 -15.67 -5.51 7.73
N GLY A 285 -16.62 -4.81 8.35
CA GLY A 285 -17.43 -5.32 9.45
C GLY A 285 -16.65 -5.61 10.73
N ALA A 286 -15.52 -4.91 10.93
CA ALA A 286 -14.65 -5.09 12.09
C ALA A 286 -14.74 -3.96 13.13
N ASP A 287 -15.55 -2.94 12.89
CA ASP A 287 -15.70 -1.73 13.73
C ASP A 287 -16.22 -2.00 15.14
N ALA A 288 -16.97 -3.08 15.33
CA ALA A 288 -17.41 -3.53 16.65
C ALA A 288 -16.30 -4.23 17.46
N SER A 289 -15.35 -4.87 16.80
CA SER A 289 -14.34 -5.72 17.44
C SER A 289 -12.96 -5.07 17.52
N VAL A 290 -12.63 -4.19 16.60
CA VAL A 290 -11.32 -3.52 16.52
C VAL A 290 -11.49 -2.02 16.44
N LYS A 291 -10.80 -1.29 17.31
CA LYS A 291 -10.77 0.18 17.26
C LYS A 291 -9.41 0.66 16.80
N PHE A 292 -9.41 1.66 15.93
CA PHE A 292 -8.17 2.29 15.52
C PHE A 292 -7.52 3.03 16.69
N PRO A 293 -6.23 2.77 17.03
CA PRO A 293 -5.57 3.43 18.15
C PRO A 293 -5.51 4.94 17.98
N SER A 294 -6.09 5.69 18.93
CA SER A 294 -5.98 7.14 18.93
C SER A 294 -4.54 7.57 19.27
N SER A 295 -3.97 8.48 18.51
CA SER A 295 -2.67 9.09 18.84
C SER A 295 -2.87 10.28 19.78
N SER A 296 -2.03 10.40 20.81
CA SER A 296 -1.98 11.64 21.62
C SER A 296 -1.60 12.82 20.72
N LYS A 297 -2.41 13.89 20.75
CA LYS A 297 -2.19 15.09 19.89
C LYS A 297 -0.88 15.83 20.22
N THR A 298 -0.27 15.61 21.38
CA THR A 298 0.85 16.37 21.93
C THR A 298 2.21 16.18 21.20
N THR A 299 2.37 15.10 20.43
CA THR A 299 3.64 14.81 19.71
C THR A 299 3.51 14.98 18.19
N ARG A 300 2.34 15.34 17.70
CA ARG A 300 2.08 15.50 16.27
C ARG A 300 2.91 16.67 15.70
N THR A 301 3.53 16.48 14.53
CA THR A 301 4.07 17.56 13.73
C THR A 301 2.89 18.30 13.10
N THR A 302 2.79 19.60 13.33
CA THR A 302 1.72 20.48 12.85
C THR A 302 2.25 21.40 11.76
N ASP A 303 1.35 22.12 11.07
CA ASP A 303 1.71 23.12 10.08
C ASP A 303 2.61 24.21 10.67
N ASP A 304 2.26 24.77 11.85
CA ASP A 304 3.06 25.78 12.55
C ASP A 304 4.47 25.28 12.88
N MET A 305 4.58 24.05 13.39
CA MET A 305 5.87 23.44 13.67
C MET A 305 6.66 23.21 12.37
N THR A 306 6.00 22.84 11.31
CA THR A 306 6.63 22.63 10.01
C THR A 306 7.13 23.97 9.46
N ALA A 307 6.34 25.03 9.56
CA ALA A 307 6.72 26.39 9.15
C ALA A 307 8.04 26.82 9.79
N GLN A 308 8.23 26.59 11.11
CA GLN A 308 9.47 26.93 11.81
C GLN A 308 10.71 26.25 11.20
N PHE A 309 10.61 25.00 10.76
CA PHE A 309 11.72 24.31 10.08
C PHE A 309 12.06 24.92 8.71
N PHE A 310 11.10 25.59 8.08
CA PHE A 310 11.28 26.20 6.76
C PHE A 310 11.71 27.68 6.79
N GLU A 311 11.72 28.32 7.97
CA GLU A 311 12.09 29.75 8.10
C GLU A 311 13.48 30.04 7.55
N ASP A 312 14.45 29.19 7.89
CA ASP A 312 15.85 29.32 7.51
C ASP A 312 16.18 28.75 6.13
N ILE A 313 15.22 28.05 5.50
CA ILE A 313 15.42 27.47 4.15
C ILE A 313 15.22 28.55 3.12
N SER A 314 16.23 28.78 2.25
CA SER A 314 16.12 29.80 1.21
C SER A 314 14.97 29.51 0.22
N PRO A 315 14.33 30.55 -0.37
CA PRO A 315 13.25 30.37 -1.35
C PRO A 315 13.62 29.45 -2.53
N PHE A 316 14.88 29.49 -2.94
CA PHE A 316 15.41 28.60 -3.99
C PHE A 316 15.29 27.13 -3.60
N TYR A 317 15.71 26.74 -2.41
CA TYR A 317 15.63 25.35 -1.93
C TYR A 317 14.20 24.95 -1.58
N GLN A 318 13.39 25.86 -1.04
CA GLN A 318 11.96 25.61 -0.82
C GLN A 318 11.26 25.25 -2.13
N ARG A 319 11.50 25.98 -3.21
CA ARG A 319 10.93 25.70 -4.53
C ARG A 319 11.39 24.35 -5.09
N ARG A 320 12.67 24.04 -4.99
CA ARG A 320 13.21 22.75 -5.46
C ARG A 320 12.63 21.59 -4.67
N LEU A 321 12.51 21.73 -3.35
CA LEU A 321 11.93 20.70 -2.48
C LEU A 321 10.43 20.50 -2.79
N PHE A 322 9.69 21.59 -2.98
CA PHE A 322 8.31 21.51 -3.43
C PHE A 322 8.18 20.76 -4.78
N ASN A 323 9.04 21.06 -5.74
CA ASN A 323 9.03 20.36 -7.03
C ASN A 323 9.34 18.86 -6.89
N LEU A 324 10.18 18.47 -5.94
CA LEU A 324 10.49 17.06 -5.65
C LEU A 324 9.25 16.30 -5.17
N TYR A 325 8.40 16.93 -4.33
CA TYR A 325 7.18 16.31 -3.78
C TYR A 325 5.88 16.74 -4.48
N LYS A 326 5.97 17.55 -5.53
CA LYS A 326 4.81 18.15 -6.22
C LYS A 326 3.74 17.13 -6.61
N MET A 327 4.12 15.95 -7.06
CA MET A 327 3.15 14.93 -7.43
C MET A 327 2.32 14.44 -6.24
N ASP A 328 2.89 14.33 -5.05
CA ASP A 328 2.14 13.96 -3.84
C ASP A 328 1.13 15.05 -3.45
N TYR A 329 1.49 16.33 -3.61
CA TYR A 329 0.54 17.44 -3.43
C TYR A 329 -0.66 17.36 -4.40
N LEU A 330 -0.38 17.10 -5.68
CA LEU A 330 -1.42 17.03 -6.71
C LEU A 330 -2.32 15.80 -6.56
N LEU A 331 -1.72 14.63 -6.37
CA LEU A 331 -2.45 13.35 -6.31
C LEU A 331 -3.39 13.28 -5.10
N PHE A 332 -3.03 13.91 -3.98
CA PHE A 332 -3.74 13.79 -2.73
C PHE A 332 -4.44 15.08 -2.27
N ASN A 333 -4.57 16.04 -3.18
CA ASN A 333 -5.27 17.31 -2.92
C ASN A 333 -4.75 18.04 -1.69
N TYR A 334 -3.45 18.30 -1.66
CA TYR A 334 -2.84 19.20 -0.68
C TYR A 334 -2.57 20.55 -1.31
N SER A 335 -2.94 21.60 -0.59
CA SER A 335 -2.61 22.97 -0.97
C SER A 335 -1.13 23.27 -0.76
N ILE A 336 -0.59 24.19 -1.52
CA ILE A 336 0.76 24.70 -1.28
C ILE A 336 0.77 25.39 0.09
N PRO A 337 1.65 25.00 1.03
CA PRO A 337 1.74 25.63 2.34
C PRO A 337 1.98 27.15 2.24
N SER A 338 1.26 27.92 3.06
CA SER A 338 1.32 29.38 3.04
C SER A 338 2.67 29.96 3.46
N TYR A 339 3.44 29.23 4.26
CA TYR A 339 4.77 29.62 4.71
C TYR A 339 5.86 29.50 3.62
N LEU A 340 5.57 28.84 2.49
CA LEU A 340 6.55 28.69 1.41
C LEU A 340 6.70 29.96 0.59
N ARG A 341 7.95 30.37 0.39
CA ARG A 341 8.34 31.52 -0.42
C ARG A 341 8.72 31.05 -1.84
N LEU A 342 7.71 30.75 -2.66
CA LEU A 342 7.92 30.15 -4.00
C LEU A 342 8.10 31.20 -5.13
N ARG A 343 8.06 32.49 -4.82
CA ARG A 343 8.25 33.57 -5.81
C ARG A 343 9.73 33.84 -6.03
#